data_93a6c571498f548304b373e7035153f8
#
_entry.id   93a6c571498f548304b373e7035153f8
#
_cell.length_a   1.000
_cell.length_b   1.000
_cell.length_c   1.000
_cell.angle_alpha   90.00
_cell.angle_beta   90.00
_cell.angle_gamma   90.00
#
_symmetry.space_group_name_H-M   'P 1'
#
loop_
_entity.id
_entity.type
_entity.pdbx_description
1 polymer ?
#
loop_
_entity_poly.entity_id
_entity_poly.type
_entity_poly.pdbx_seq_one_letter_code
_entity_poly.pdbx_strand_id
1 'polypeptide(L)'
;MLIASLVLFGAFLVWEGKYAKDPVMPLAVFKAPTFSALILVVVMTYMAFSISQWYTITWLQQVRHWSVTQTMAGYSPFLVVGPLSVGLAAWLLPRVAAQWIMAMGIGVVIVANVLVATMPEQQTYWAQAFPAIVLSCFSPDFVYVAAQLIASNSVGRRYQGVAGSLIGTLNLYGNSLGIGFAGTVESQVQKYKGGDHVLGIRAALFFGFAIAVVALGMDFLWVRVPKDNREGWESREDQVESLVVGTGHRLDEIELPHRR
;
A
#
# COMPACT_ATOMS: atom_id res chain seq x y z
N MET A 1 -9.25 26.47 -1.56
CA MET A 1 -9.07 25.19 -2.25
C MET A 1 -9.50 24.00 -1.38
N LEU A 2 -9.02 23.83 -0.14
CA LEU A 2 -9.32 22.70 0.77
C LEU A 2 -10.83 22.52 1.03
N ILE A 3 -11.56 23.61 1.30
CA ILE A 3 -13.01 23.57 1.54
C ILE A 3 -13.75 23.11 0.27
N ALA A 4 -13.35 23.62 -0.89
CA ALA A 4 -13.97 23.24 -2.17
C ALA A 4 -13.73 21.76 -2.48
N SER A 5 -12.53 21.21 -2.21
CA SER A 5 -12.24 19.79 -2.41
C SER A 5 -13.03 18.89 -1.48
N LEU A 6 -13.23 19.29 -0.22
CA LEU A 6 -14.06 18.56 0.73
C LEU A 6 -15.54 18.54 0.32
N VAL A 7 -16.06 19.68 -0.15
CA VAL A 7 -17.44 19.77 -0.64
C VAL A 7 -17.64 18.92 -1.89
N LEU A 8 -16.71 18.98 -2.85
CA LEU A 8 -16.78 18.18 -4.08
C LEU A 8 -16.65 16.69 -3.77
N PHE A 9 -15.79 16.31 -2.82
CA PHE A 9 -15.64 14.92 -2.40
C PHE A 9 -16.91 14.42 -1.70
N GLY A 10 -17.52 15.23 -0.83
CA GLY A 10 -18.81 14.92 -0.21
C GLY A 10 -19.94 14.78 -1.25
N ALA A 11 -20.00 15.69 -2.21
CA ALA A 11 -20.97 15.61 -3.30
C ALA A 11 -20.78 14.35 -4.17
N PHE A 12 -19.52 13.99 -4.46
CA PHE A 12 -19.18 12.76 -5.17
C PHE A 12 -19.66 11.50 -4.41
N LEU A 13 -19.39 11.41 -3.11
CA LEU A 13 -19.84 10.26 -2.31
C LEU A 13 -21.36 10.13 -2.26
N VAL A 14 -22.09 11.26 -2.18
CA VAL A 14 -23.56 11.26 -2.19
C VAL A 14 -24.09 10.85 -3.57
N TRP A 15 -23.47 11.35 -4.63
CA TRP A 15 -23.83 10.97 -6.00
C TRP A 15 -23.61 9.47 -6.26
N GLU A 16 -22.42 8.96 -5.91
CA GLU A 16 -22.03 7.56 -6.09
C GLU A 16 -22.93 6.60 -5.28
N GLY A 17 -23.28 7.02 -4.04
CA GLY A 17 -24.08 6.17 -3.14
C GLY A 17 -25.59 6.17 -3.39
N LYS A 18 -26.14 7.22 -4.06
CA LYS A 18 -27.60 7.38 -4.20
C LYS A 18 -28.09 7.48 -5.64
N TYR A 19 -27.28 8.02 -6.55
CA TYR A 19 -27.74 8.39 -7.90
C TYR A 19 -27.08 7.59 -9.02
N ALA A 20 -25.89 7.03 -8.80
CA ALA A 20 -25.20 6.25 -9.82
C ALA A 20 -25.88 4.89 -10.03
N LYS A 21 -26.39 4.65 -11.26
CA LYS A 21 -26.96 3.34 -11.64
C LYS A 21 -25.88 2.27 -11.79
N ASP A 22 -24.69 2.66 -12.25
CA ASP A 22 -23.49 1.83 -12.31
C ASP A 22 -22.36 2.58 -11.58
N PRO A 23 -22.21 2.38 -10.24
CA PRO A 23 -21.20 3.08 -9.48
C PRO A 23 -19.81 2.65 -9.94
N VAL A 24 -18.91 3.62 -10.14
CA VAL A 24 -17.50 3.38 -10.47
C VAL A 24 -16.83 2.59 -9.34
N MET A 25 -17.21 2.86 -8.11
CA MET A 25 -16.75 2.14 -6.92
C MET A 25 -17.92 1.84 -5.99
N PRO A 26 -18.50 0.63 -6.06
CA PRO A 26 -19.63 0.29 -5.21
C PRO A 26 -19.20 0.35 -3.75
N LEU A 27 -19.85 1.22 -2.97
CA LEU A 27 -19.57 1.37 -1.53
C LEU A 27 -19.77 0.07 -0.74
N ALA A 28 -20.42 -0.93 -1.36
CA ALA A 28 -20.56 -2.27 -0.81
C ALA A 28 -19.21 -2.98 -0.62
N VAL A 29 -18.18 -2.64 -1.40
CA VAL A 29 -16.82 -3.20 -1.27
C VAL A 29 -16.21 -2.86 0.10
N PHE A 30 -16.51 -1.69 0.64
CA PHE A 30 -16.05 -1.27 1.98
C PHE A 30 -16.74 -2.01 3.13
N LYS A 31 -17.84 -2.72 2.88
CA LYS A 31 -18.52 -3.53 3.91
C LYS A 31 -17.76 -4.83 4.22
N ALA A 32 -16.84 -5.26 3.35
CA ALA A 32 -15.98 -6.39 3.64
C ALA A 32 -14.96 -5.99 4.73
N PRO A 33 -14.97 -6.63 5.93
CA PRO A 33 -14.15 -6.19 7.07
C PRO A 33 -12.65 -6.20 6.75
N THR A 34 -12.18 -7.14 5.94
CA THR A 34 -10.79 -7.24 5.50
C THR A 34 -10.39 -6.11 4.55
N PHE A 35 -11.30 -5.64 3.69
CA PHE A 35 -10.98 -4.64 2.66
C PHE A 35 -10.73 -3.25 3.27
N SER A 36 -11.55 -2.82 4.22
CA SER A 36 -11.37 -1.53 4.91
C SER A 36 -10.07 -1.50 5.72
N ALA A 37 -9.75 -2.60 6.41
CA ALA A 37 -8.49 -2.73 7.13
C ALA A 37 -7.28 -2.71 6.17
N LEU A 38 -7.38 -3.43 5.06
CA LEU A 38 -6.35 -3.44 4.01
C LEU A 38 -6.04 -2.04 3.49
N ILE A 39 -7.07 -1.24 3.17
CA ILE A 39 -6.91 0.14 2.72
C ILE A 39 -6.08 0.95 3.72
N LEU A 40 -6.41 0.87 5.01
CA LEU A 40 -5.73 1.64 6.05
C LEU A 40 -4.28 1.17 6.22
N VAL A 41 -4.04 -0.14 6.23
CA VAL A 41 -2.69 -0.72 6.31
C VAL A 41 -1.84 -0.28 5.12
N VAL A 42 -2.38 -0.31 3.91
CA VAL A 42 -1.69 0.13 2.69
C VAL A 42 -1.31 1.61 2.79
N VAL A 43 -2.26 2.49 3.12
CA VAL A 43 -1.99 3.93 3.28
C VAL A 43 -0.90 4.17 4.32
N MET A 44 -1.02 3.58 5.52
CA MET A 44 -0.05 3.76 6.60
C MET A 44 1.34 3.25 6.21
N THR A 45 1.41 2.14 5.49
CA THR A 45 2.70 1.59 5.04
C THR A 45 3.37 2.49 4.02
N TYR A 46 2.62 3.02 3.05
CA TYR A 46 3.18 3.98 2.07
C TYR A 46 3.51 5.33 2.70
N MET A 47 2.79 5.77 3.74
CA MET A 47 3.20 6.91 4.57
C MET A 47 4.60 6.66 5.18
N ALA A 48 4.78 5.54 5.85
CA ALA A 48 6.05 5.19 6.49
C ALA A 48 7.19 5.01 5.47
N PHE A 49 6.90 4.42 4.31
CA PHE A 49 7.85 4.26 3.21
C PHE A 49 8.31 5.61 2.64
N SER A 50 7.39 6.52 2.35
CA SER A 50 7.73 7.85 1.82
C SER A 50 8.54 8.67 2.81
N ILE A 51 8.23 8.56 4.10
CA ILE A 51 9.01 9.18 5.18
C ILE A 51 10.45 8.64 5.16
N SER A 52 10.61 7.31 5.12
CA SER A 52 11.92 6.67 5.04
C SER A 52 12.73 7.19 3.87
N GLN A 53 12.13 7.22 2.67
CA GLN A 53 12.80 7.65 1.44
C GLN A 53 13.19 9.13 1.48
N TRP A 54 12.24 10.01 1.83
CA TRP A 54 12.47 11.44 1.87
C TRP A 54 13.54 11.81 2.89
N TYR A 55 13.44 11.29 4.11
CA TYR A 55 14.36 11.64 5.17
C TYR A 55 15.72 10.95 5.06
N THR A 56 15.83 9.83 4.36
CA THR A 56 17.15 9.27 3.99
C THR A 56 17.87 10.18 3.00
N ILE A 57 17.19 10.70 1.98
CA ILE A 57 17.75 11.67 1.03
C ILE A 57 18.15 12.97 1.76
N THR A 58 17.25 13.49 2.58
CA THR A 58 17.47 14.69 3.38
C THR A 58 18.69 14.54 4.30
N TRP A 59 18.81 13.39 4.96
CA TRP A 59 19.97 13.06 5.80
C TRP A 59 21.28 13.08 5.02
N LEU A 60 21.32 12.40 3.88
CA LEU A 60 22.53 12.35 3.05
C LEU A 60 22.94 13.74 2.53
N GLN A 61 21.97 14.56 2.13
CA GLN A 61 22.24 15.88 1.56
C GLN A 61 22.49 16.96 2.61
N GLN A 62 21.68 17.03 3.66
CA GLN A 62 21.72 18.14 4.62
C GLN A 62 22.63 17.86 5.82
N VAL A 63 22.72 16.61 6.29
CA VAL A 63 23.55 16.26 7.44
C VAL A 63 24.95 15.82 6.98
N ARG A 64 25.04 15.04 5.89
CA ARG A 64 26.31 14.54 5.37
C ARG A 64 26.89 15.40 4.25
N HIS A 65 26.17 16.44 3.81
CA HIS A 65 26.58 17.35 2.73
C HIS A 65 26.96 16.66 1.42
N TRP A 66 26.28 15.54 1.11
CA TRP A 66 26.46 14.87 -0.17
C TRP A 66 25.89 15.70 -1.30
N SER A 67 26.58 15.74 -2.43
CA SER A 67 26.03 16.30 -3.65
C SER A 67 24.84 15.47 -4.16
N VAL A 68 24.01 16.07 -5.00
CA VAL A 68 22.89 15.35 -5.64
C VAL A 68 23.38 14.10 -6.38
N THR A 69 24.49 14.22 -7.11
CA THR A 69 25.09 13.10 -7.86
C THR A 69 25.56 11.97 -6.93
N GLN A 70 26.19 12.30 -5.80
CA GLN A 70 26.59 11.31 -4.82
C GLN A 70 25.39 10.61 -4.17
N THR A 71 24.32 11.36 -3.88
CA THR A 71 23.07 10.81 -3.36
C THR A 71 22.45 9.84 -4.36
N MET A 72 22.38 10.22 -5.65
CA MET A 72 21.89 9.33 -6.71
C MET A 72 22.75 8.08 -6.85
N ALA A 73 24.07 8.19 -6.79
CA ALA A 73 24.97 7.04 -6.78
C ALA A 73 24.71 6.13 -5.56
N GLY A 74 24.42 6.70 -4.38
CA GLY A 74 24.01 5.96 -3.18
C GLY A 74 22.68 5.22 -3.35
N TYR A 75 21.77 5.71 -4.19
CA TYR A 75 20.51 5.04 -4.52
C TYR A 75 20.61 4.03 -5.67
N SER A 76 21.80 3.82 -6.24
CA SER A 76 22.03 2.82 -7.31
C SER A 76 21.56 1.39 -6.96
N PRO A 77 21.53 0.92 -5.69
CA PRO A 77 20.98 -0.38 -5.35
C PRO A 77 19.53 -0.58 -5.80
N PHE A 78 18.72 0.49 -5.91
CA PHE A 78 17.33 0.39 -6.41
C PHE A 78 17.26 -0.17 -7.83
N LEU A 79 18.26 0.10 -8.68
CA LEU A 79 18.29 -0.40 -10.06
C LEU A 79 18.42 -1.93 -10.13
N VAL A 80 19.09 -2.54 -9.17
CA VAL A 80 19.33 -4.00 -9.14
C VAL A 80 18.34 -4.68 -8.22
N VAL A 81 18.18 -4.16 -7.00
CA VAL A 81 17.36 -4.79 -5.96
C VAL A 81 15.87 -4.62 -6.25
N GLY A 82 15.43 -3.52 -6.90
CA GLY A 82 14.04 -3.32 -7.29
C GLY A 82 13.49 -4.44 -8.17
N PRO A 83 14.06 -4.71 -9.35
CA PRO A 83 13.62 -5.85 -10.17
C PRO A 83 13.71 -7.20 -9.46
N LEU A 84 14.72 -7.40 -8.61
CA LEU A 84 14.84 -8.61 -7.78
C LEU A 84 13.71 -8.72 -6.75
N SER A 85 13.30 -7.61 -6.14
CA SER A 85 12.20 -7.59 -5.16
C SER A 85 10.87 -7.98 -5.81
N VAL A 86 10.57 -7.46 -7.01
CA VAL A 86 9.39 -7.84 -7.79
C VAL A 86 9.42 -9.34 -8.12
N GLY A 87 10.56 -9.85 -8.61
CA GLY A 87 10.74 -11.27 -8.91
C GLY A 87 10.55 -12.15 -7.66
N LEU A 88 11.10 -11.72 -6.53
CA LEU A 88 10.95 -12.43 -5.25
C LEU A 88 9.50 -12.40 -4.76
N ALA A 89 8.81 -11.26 -4.84
CA ALA A 89 7.40 -11.14 -4.49
C ALA A 89 6.54 -12.10 -5.34
N ALA A 90 6.75 -12.12 -6.66
CA ALA A 90 6.04 -13.01 -7.58
C ALA A 90 6.33 -14.50 -7.28
N TRP A 91 7.56 -14.83 -6.89
CA TRP A 91 7.93 -16.20 -6.52
C TRP A 91 7.34 -16.62 -5.16
N LEU A 92 7.21 -15.70 -4.20
CA LEU A 92 6.61 -15.96 -2.89
C LEU A 92 5.09 -16.10 -2.95
N LEU A 93 4.42 -15.39 -3.85
CA LEU A 93 2.97 -15.29 -3.93
C LEU A 93 2.24 -16.64 -3.95
N PRO A 94 2.66 -17.66 -4.74
CA PRO A 94 2.03 -18.98 -4.73
C PRO A 94 2.40 -19.85 -3.51
N ARG A 95 3.43 -19.47 -2.73
CA ARG A 95 3.99 -20.29 -1.65
C ARG A 95 3.58 -19.81 -0.26
N VAL A 96 3.38 -18.51 -0.11
CA VAL A 96 3.13 -17.85 1.17
C VAL A 96 1.81 -17.07 1.07
N ALA A 97 1.02 -17.07 2.14
CA ALA A 97 -0.19 -16.26 2.17
C ALA A 97 0.14 -14.77 2.00
N ALA A 98 -0.67 -14.05 1.21
CA ALA A 98 -0.43 -12.64 0.88
C ALA A 98 -0.25 -11.74 2.12
N GLN A 99 -0.94 -12.05 3.22
CA GLN A 99 -0.78 -11.37 4.51
C GLN A 99 0.67 -11.40 5.00
N TRP A 100 1.35 -12.54 4.93
CA TRP A 100 2.75 -12.64 5.37
C TRP A 100 3.71 -11.89 4.46
N ILE A 101 3.42 -11.84 3.15
CA ILE A 101 4.21 -11.05 2.19
C ILE A 101 4.05 -9.56 2.53
N MET A 102 2.83 -9.12 2.83
CA MET A 102 2.56 -7.74 3.26
C MET A 102 3.25 -7.42 4.58
N ALA A 103 3.15 -8.30 5.58
CA ALA A 103 3.85 -8.16 6.86
C ALA A 103 5.37 -8.06 6.70
N MET A 104 5.99 -8.85 5.80
CA MET A 104 7.41 -8.72 5.48
C MET A 104 7.73 -7.34 4.89
N GLY A 105 6.92 -6.85 3.95
CA GLY A 105 7.10 -5.52 3.38
C GLY A 105 7.00 -4.39 4.41
N ILE A 106 6.05 -4.50 5.36
CA ILE A 106 5.93 -3.55 6.48
C ILE A 106 7.10 -3.68 7.44
N GLY A 107 7.51 -4.90 7.78
CA GLY A 107 8.65 -5.17 8.66
C GLY A 107 9.95 -4.57 8.14
N VAL A 108 10.18 -4.66 6.84
CA VAL A 108 11.35 -4.07 6.18
C VAL A 108 11.37 -2.55 6.31
N VAL A 109 10.24 -1.87 6.12
CA VAL A 109 10.19 -0.40 6.27
C VAL A 109 10.35 0.04 7.74
N ILE A 110 9.89 -0.77 8.69
CA ILE A 110 10.15 -0.55 10.12
C ILE A 110 11.66 -0.53 10.38
N VAL A 111 12.36 -1.58 9.91
CA VAL A 111 13.82 -1.69 10.09
C VAL A 111 14.55 -0.55 9.39
N ALA A 112 14.15 -0.20 8.16
CA ALA A 112 14.75 0.88 7.41
C ALA A 112 14.63 2.24 8.14
N ASN A 113 13.44 2.57 8.65
CA ASN A 113 13.24 3.81 9.43
C ASN A 113 14.11 3.84 10.68
N VAL A 114 14.24 2.74 11.41
CA VAL A 114 15.08 2.65 12.63
C VAL A 114 16.57 2.81 12.26
N LEU A 115 17.04 2.15 11.22
CA LEU A 115 18.43 2.25 10.77
C LEU A 115 18.82 3.70 10.46
N VAL A 116 17.95 4.43 9.74
CA VAL A 116 18.23 5.84 9.40
C VAL A 116 18.06 6.75 10.63
N ALA A 117 17.03 6.55 11.45
CA ALA A 117 16.78 7.38 12.64
C ALA A 117 17.90 7.29 13.69
N THR A 118 18.56 6.12 13.80
CA THR A 118 19.63 5.87 14.76
C THR A 118 21.04 6.09 14.19
N MET A 119 21.13 6.47 12.91
CA MET A 119 22.40 6.62 12.22
C MET A 119 23.22 7.79 12.81
N PRO A 120 24.50 7.59 13.21
CA PRO A 120 25.40 8.68 13.59
C PRO A 120 25.74 9.57 12.39
N GLU A 121 25.96 10.86 12.66
CA GLU A 121 26.23 11.86 11.62
C GLU A 121 27.50 11.56 10.80
N GLN A 122 28.57 11.08 11.48
CA GLN A 122 29.87 10.80 10.89
C GLN A 122 30.07 9.33 10.46
N GLN A 123 29.00 8.53 10.47
CA GLN A 123 29.11 7.12 10.13
C GLN A 123 29.32 6.89 8.63
N THR A 124 30.08 5.82 8.28
CA THR A 124 30.24 5.43 6.87
C THR A 124 28.90 5.02 6.25
N TYR A 125 28.72 5.31 4.96
CA TYR A 125 27.53 4.98 4.19
C TYR A 125 27.16 3.46 4.28
N TRP A 126 28.17 2.62 4.21
CA TRP A 126 28.00 1.16 4.17
C TRP A 126 27.44 0.54 5.45
N ALA A 127 27.55 1.22 6.59
CA ALA A 127 27.16 0.66 7.88
C ALA A 127 25.63 0.63 8.10
N GLN A 128 24.92 1.72 7.83
CA GLN A 128 23.47 1.83 8.05
C GLN A 128 22.70 2.38 6.85
N ALA A 129 23.25 3.38 6.14
CA ALA A 129 22.53 3.98 5.00
C ALA A 129 22.32 2.97 3.87
N PHE A 130 23.38 2.24 3.48
CA PHE A 130 23.30 1.23 2.42
C PHE A 130 22.29 0.12 2.74
N PRO A 131 22.36 -0.59 3.89
CA PRO A 131 21.40 -1.61 4.23
C PRO A 131 19.96 -1.06 4.37
N ALA A 132 19.77 0.16 4.88
CA ALA A 132 18.46 0.79 4.93
C ALA A 132 17.87 1.02 3.52
N ILE A 133 18.69 1.50 2.57
CA ILE A 133 18.28 1.70 1.18
C ILE A 133 17.95 0.36 0.51
N VAL A 134 18.81 -0.65 0.66
CA VAL A 134 18.59 -2.00 0.11
C VAL A 134 17.30 -2.61 0.66
N LEU A 135 17.09 -2.56 1.96
CA LEU A 135 15.86 -3.04 2.58
C LEU A 135 14.64 -2.30 2.07
N SER A 136 14.70 -0.97 1.97
CA SER A 136 13.58 -0.16 1.49
C SER A 136 13.09 -0.54 0.09
N CYS A 137 13.95 -1.17 -0.75
CA CYS A 137 13.54 -1.61 -2.09
C CYS A 137 12.46 -2.70 -2.04
N PHE A 138 12.45 -3.55 -1.01
CA PHE A 138 11.49 -4.66 -0.92
C PHE A 138 10.08 -4.22 -0.49
N SER A 139 9.99 -3.15 0.31
CA SER A 139 8.73 -2.76 0.93
C SER A 139 7.62 -2.43 -0.08
N PRO A 140 7.81 -1.52 -1.06
CA PRO A 140 6.73 -1.11 -1.96
C PRO A 140 6.22 -2.28 -2.81
N ASP A 141 7.09 -3.15 -3.29
CA ASP A 141 6.73 -4.26 -4.17
C ASP A 141 5.97 -5.35 -3.41
N PHE A 142 6.46 -5.73 -2.22
CA PHE A 142 5.82 -6.73 -1.38
C PHE A 142 4.43 -6.29 -0.94
N VAL A 143 4.30 -5.03 -0.48
CA VAL A 143 3.03 -4.49 -0.04
C VAL A 143 2.07 -4.33 -1.21
N TYR A 144 2.55 -3.83 -2.36
CA TYR A 144 1.72 -3.60 -3.54
C TYR A 144 1.13 -4.91 -4.08
N VAL A 145 2.00 -5.91 -4.33
CA VAL A 145 1.58 -7.20 -4.89
C VAL A 145 0.64 -7.94 -3.93
N ALA A 146 0.96 -7.96 -2.63
CA ALA A 146 0.10 -8.56 -1.62
C ALA A 146 -1.26 -7.85 -1.52
N ALA A 147 -1.27 -6.51 -1.47
CA ALA A 147 -2.48 -5.72 -1.40
C ALA A 147 -3.37 -5.88 -2.63
N GLN A 148 -2.78 -5.93 -3.83
CA GLN A 148 -3.50 -6.19 -5.08
C GLN A 148 -4.20 -7.56 -5.05
N LEU A 149 -3.51 -8.60 -4.60
CA LEU A 149 -4.09 -9.93 -4.49
C LEU A 149 -5.22 -9.98 -3.46
N ILE A 150 -4.99 -9.42 -2.26
CA ILE A 150 -6.01 -9.39 -1.19
C ILE A 150 -7.22 -8.57 -1.64
N ALA A 151 -7.00 -7.42 -2.28
CA ALA A 151 -8.08 -6.57 -2.76
C ALA A 151 -8.90 -7.26 -3.85
N SER A 152 -8.25 -7.89 -4.83
CA SER A 152 -8.97 -8.59 -5.91
C SER A 152 -9.74 -9.81 -5.41
N ASN A 153 -9.22 -10.53 -4.41
CA ASN A 153 -9.91 -11.68 -3.79
C ASN A 153 -11.04 -11.26 -2.83
N SER A 154 -11.08 -9.99 -2.41
CA SER A 154 -12.10 -9.46 -1.50
C SER A 154 -13.35 -8.95 -2.22
N VAL A 155 -13.32 -8.89 -3.56
CA VAL A 155 -14.40 -8.35 -4.39
C VAL A 155 -14.78 -9.32 -5.51
N GLY A 156 -16.04 -9.25 -6.00
CA GLY A 156 -16.49 -10.03 -7.15
C GLY A 156 -15.71 -9.70 -8.42
N ARG A 157 -15.68 -10.61 -9.39
CA ARG A 157 -14.90 -10.50 -10.65
C ARG A 157 -15.11 -9.18 -11.38
N ARG A 158 -16.32 -8.65 -11.40
CA ARG A 158 -16.68 -7.37 -12.03
C ARG A 158 -15.91 -6.18 -11.45
N TYR A 159 -15.54 -6.23 -10.18
CA TYR A 159 -14.94 -5.11 -9.45
C TYR A 159 -13.44 -5.26 -9.17
N GLN A 160 -12.81 -6.35 -9.62
CA GLN A 160 -11.38 -6.60 -9.38
C GLN A 160 -10.47 -5.52 -9.97
N GLY A 161 -10.81 -5.02 -11.18
CA GLY A 161 -10.06 -3.91 -11.80
C GLY A 161 -10.15 -2.60 -10.99
N VAL A 162 -11.34 -2.32 -10.45
CA VAL A 162 -11.57 -1.13 -9.59
C VAL A 162 -10.80 -1.26 -8.28
N ALA A 163 -10.85 -2.43 -7.64
CA ALA A 163 -10.11 -2.69 -6.40
C ALA A 163 -8.59 -2.53 -6.62
N GLY A 164 -8.08 -3.04 -7.75
CA GLY A 164 -6.68 -2.89 -8.11
C GLY A 164 -6.25 -1.44 -8.34
N SER A 165 -7.05 -0.66 -9.07
CA SER A 165 -6.77 0.77 -9.30
C SER A 165 -6.83 1.59 -8.02
N LEU A 166 -7.71 1.21 -7.08
CA LEU A 166 -7.79 1.83 -5.76
C LEU A 166 -6.49 1.67 -4.99
N ILE A 167 -5.89 0.46 -4.96
CA ILE A 167 -4.60 0.22 -4.29
C ILE A 167 -3.51 1.14 -4.87
N GLY A 168 -3.46 1.32 -6.20
CA GLY A 168 -2.54 2.27 -6.84
C GLY A 168 -2.77 3.72 -6.39
N THR A 169 -4.01 4.15 -6.27
CA THR A 169 -4.37 5.48 -5.80
C THR A 169 -4.00 5.67 -4.32
N LEU A 170 -4.25 4.68 -3.47
CA LEU A 170 -3.91 4.71 -2.04
C LEU A 170 -2.40 4.80 -1.79
N ASN A 171 -1.58 4.20 -2.67
CA ASN A 171 -0.13 4.37 -2.66
C ASN A 171 0.24 5.87 -2.79
N LEU A 172 -0.30 6.57 -3.79
CA LEU A 172 -0.02 7.99 -4.00
C LEU A 172 -0.49 8.86 -2.83
N TYR A 173 -1.69 8.60 -2.30
CA TYR A 173 -2.19 9.30 -1.12
C TYR A 173 -1.32 9.05 0.11
N GLY A 174 -0.95 7.80 0.37
CA GLY A 174 -0.07 7.44 1.47
C GLY A 174 1.26 8.18 1.40
N ASN A 175 1.90 8.19 0.24
CA ASN A 175 3.16 8.91 0.02
C ASN A 175 3.00 10.42 0.33
N SER A 176 1.96 11.06 -0.16
CA SER A 176 1.73 12.50 0.05
C SER A 176 1.43 12.84 1.50
N LEU A 177 0.55 12.07 2.15
CA LEU A 177 0.19 12.28 3.55
C LEU A 177 1.38 12.02 4.48
N GLY A 178 2.19 10.99 4.19
CA GLY A 178 3.36 10.66 4.98
C GLY A 178 4.35 11.82 5.07
N ILE A 179 4.73 12.38 3.93
CA ILE A 179 5.66 13.53 3.87
C ILE A 179 5.05 14.75 4.55
N GLY A 180 3.74 15.02 4.35
CA GLY A 180 3.06 16.17 4.95
C GLY A 180 3.04 16.12 6.48
N PHE A 181 2.65 14.99 7.05
CA PHE A 181 2.62 14.80 8.50
C PHE A 181 4.03 14.79 9.11
N ALA A 182 4.97 14.09 8.49
CA ALA A 182 6.36 14.03 8.95
C ALA A 182 7.03 15.42 8.92
N GLY A 183 6.78 16.23 7.90
CA GLY A 183 7.25 17.61 7.83
C GLY A 183 6.67 18.49 8.94
N THR A 184 5.42 18.24 9.34
CA THR A 184 4.82 18.92 10.49
C THR A 184 5.53 18.50 11.80
N VAL A 185 5.79 17.21 12.00
CA VAL A 185 6.52 16.69 13.16
C VAL A 185 7.92 17.27 13.22
N GLU A 186 8.65 17.26 12.10
CA GLU A 186 9.99 17.85 11.99
C GLU A 186 9.98 19.31 12.40
N SER A 187 9.11 20.13 11.80
CA SER A 187 9.01 21.56 12.05
C SER A 187 8.69 21.90 13.52
N GLN A 188 7.80 21.14 14.15
CA GLN A 188 7.45 21.34 15.56
C GLN A 188 8.61 20.97 16.47
N VAL A 189 9.29 19.84 16.23
CA VAL A 189 10.44 19.43 17.05
C VAL A 189 11.58 20.45 16.94
N GLN A 190 11.87 20.93 15.73
CA GLN A 190 12.87 21.98 15.53
C GLN A 190 12.54 23.26 16.33
N LYS A 191 11.29 23.71 16.28
CA LYS A 191 10.84 24.87 17.06
C LYS A 191 11.07 24.72 18.58
N TYR A 192 10.71 23.56 19.12
CA TYR A 192 10.81 23.31 20.56
C TYR A 192 12.24 23.04 21.05
N LYS A 193 13.13 22.57 20.17
CA LYS A 193 14.53 22.20 20.51
C LYS A 193 15.57 23.19 20.00
N GLY A 194 15.20 24.47 19.86
CA GLY A 194 16.15 25.52 19.54
C GLY A 194 16.76 25.48 18.13
N GLY A 195 16.08 24.84 17.17
CA GLY A 195 16.50 24.79 15.78
C GLY A 195 17.37 23.58 15.42
N ASP A 196 17.44 22.55 16.27
CA ASP A 196 18.21 21.33 15.96
C ASP A 196 17.57 20.55 14.82
N HIS A 197 18.20 20.61 13.67
CA HIS A 197 17.73 20.02 12.43
C HIS A 197 17.83 18.47 12.46
N VAL A 198 18.88 17.94 13.06
CA VAL A 198 19.10 16.49 13.18
C VAL A 198 18.03 15.84 14.04
N LEU A 199 17.67 16.48 15.17
CA LEU A 199 16.56 16.00 16.01
C LEU A 199 15.21 16.05 15.28
N GLY A 200 14.98 17.06 14.45
CA GLY A 200 13.76 17.15 13.63
C GLY A 200 13.64 15.97 12.66
N ILE A 201 14.71 15.69 11.91
CA ILE A 201 14.76 14.54 10.97
C ILE A 201 14.55 13.22 11.69
N ARG A 202 15.23 13.00 12.81
CA ARG A 202 15.06 11.78 13.62
C ARG A 202 13.63 11.62 14.14
N ALA A 203 13.01 12.71 14.59
CA ALA A 203 11.62 12.69 15.05
C ALA A 203 10.64 12.28 13.93
N ALA A 204 10.85 12.79 12.72
CA ALA A 204 10.07 12.41 11.54
C ALA A 204 10.24 10.91 11.20
N LEU A 205 11.46 10.38 11.27
CA LEU A 205 11.73 8.96 11.02
C LEU A 205 11.13 8.05 12.11
N PHE A 206 11.19 8.45 13.40
CA PHE A 206 10.50 7.74 14.47
C PHE A 206 8.98 7.81 14.35
N PHE A 207 8.44 8.89 13.81
CA PHE A 207 7.02 8.96 13.47
C PHE A 207 6.67 7.96 12.36
N GLY A 208 7.49 7.86 11.30
CA GLY A 208 7.34 6.84 10.25
C GLY A 208 7.43 5.40 10.81
N PHE A 209 8.37 5.15 11.72
CA PHE A 209 8.47 3.90 12.46
C PHE A 209 7.18 3.57 13.22
N ALA A 210 6.65 4.54 13.99
CA ALA A 210 5.44 4.33 14.78
C ALA A 210 4.23 4.00 13.90
N ILE A 211 4.05 4.70 12.77
CA ILE A 211 2.99 4.41 11.79
C ILE A 211 3.14 2.99 11.24
N ALA A 212 4.36 2.58 10.88
CA ALA A 212 4.60 1.25 10.33
C ALA A 212 4.33 0.13 11.36
N VAL A 213 4.66 0.36 12.63
CA VAL A 213 4.34 -0.60 13.72
C VAL A 213 2.83 -0.74 13.90
N VAL A 214 2.09 0.38 13.87
CA VAL A 214 0.63 0.34 13.92
C VAL A 214 0.06 -0.39 12.69
N ALA A 215 0.59 -0.13 11.49
CA ALA A 215 0.18 -0.81 10.27
C ALA A 215 0.42 -2.33 10.37
N LEU A 216 1.57 -2.75 10.90
CA LEU A 216 1.89 -4.17 11.11
C LEU A 216 0.93 -4.82 12.12
N GLY A 217 0.63 -4.14 13.22
CA GLY A 217 -0.35 -4.61 14.20
C GLY A 217 -1.75 -4.77 13.59
N MET A 218 -2.17 -3.80 12.76
CA MET A 218 -3.45 -3.88 12.04
C MET A 218 -3.47 -5.01 11.01
N ASP A 219 -2.38 -5.24 10.30
CA ASP A 219 -2.25 -6.34 9.36
C ASP A 219 -2.48 -7.69 10.06
N PHE A 220 -1.83 -7.94 11.18
CA PHE A 220 -2.01 -9.17 11.94
C PHE A 220 -3.39 -9.34 12.57
N LEU A 221 -4.04 -8.26 12.98
CA LEU A 221 -5.33 -8.33 13.69
C LEU A 221 -6.52 -8.44 12.74
N TRP A 222 -6.51 -7.71 11.64
CA TRP A 222 -7.70 -7.54 10.77
C TRP A 222 -7.54 -8.07 9.35
N VAL A 223 -6.31 -8.14 8.82
CA VAL A 223 -6.10 -8.68 7.47
C VAL A 223 -5.92 -10.19 7.58
N ARG A 224 -7.02 -10.93 7.41
CA ARG A 224 -7.00 -12.39 7.42
C ARG A 224 -7.46 -12.91 6.07
N VAL A 225 -6.56 -13.50 5.31
CA VAL A 225 -6.88 -14.16 4.04
C VAL A 225 -6.69 -15.67 4.23
N PRO A 226 -7.74 -16.48 4.11
CA PRO A 226 -7.61 -17.93 4.08
C PRO A 226 -6.69 -18.35 2.92
N LYS A 227 -5.82 -19.31 3.19
CA LYS A 227 -4.80 -19.79 2.23
C LYS A 227 -5.39 -20.38 0.93
N ASP A 228 -6.66 -20.77 0.96
CA ASP A 228 -7.35 -21.50 -0.13
C ASP A 228 -8.23 -20.62 -1.04
N ASN A 229 -8.49 -19.36 -0.73
CA ASN A 229 -9.32 -18.49 -1.56
C ASN A 229 -8.49 -17.80 -2.66
N ARG A 230 -7.85 -18.59 -3.51
CA ARG A 230 -7.16 -18.09 -4.72
C ARG A 230 -8.11 -17.84 -5.89
N GLU A 231 -9.32 -18.35 -5.82
CA GLU A 231 -10.41 -18.05 -6.75
C GLU A 231 -11.25 -16.95 -6.15
N GLY A 232 -11.35 -15.82 -6.86
CA GLY A 232 -12.05 -14.63 -6.36
C GLY A 232 -13.42 -14.99 -5.75
N TRP A 233 -13.83 -14.24 -4.73
CA TRP A 233 -15.12 -14.44 -4.06
C TRP A 233 -16.25 -14.35 -5.08
N GLU A 234 -16.81 -15.46 -5.45
CA GLU A 234 -18.07 -15.52 -6.20
C GLU A 234 -19.19 -15.15 -5.25
N SER A 235 -19.81 -13.99 -5.48
CA SER A 235 -21.03 -13.65 -4.76
C SER A 235 -22.09 -14.70 -5.09
N ARG A 236 -23.02 -14.94 -4.16
CA ARG A 236 -24.15 -15.85 -4.41
C ARG A 236 -24.93 -15.42 -5.67
N GLU A 237 -24.86 -14.15 -6.05
CA GLU A 237 -25.44 -13.58 -7.27
C GLU A 237 -24.69 -14.03 -8.53
N ASP A 238 -23.35 -14.08 -8.51
CA ASP A 238 -22.53 -14.55 -9.63
C ASP A 238 -22.73 -16.06 -9.87
N GLN A 239 -22.93 -16.82 -8.78
CA GLN A 239 -23.27 -18.26 -8.89
C GLN A 239 -24.68 -18.48 -9.47
N VAL A 240 -25.66 -17.66 -9.07
CA VAL A 240 -27.01 -17.72 -9.61
C VAL A 240 -27.02 -17.31 -11.08
N GLU A 241 -26.30 -16.25 -11.45
CA GLU A 241 -26.18 -15.80 -12.84
C GLU A 241 -25.50 -16.85 -13.73
N SER A 242 -24.44 -17.49 -13.25
CA SER A 242 -23.76 -18.58 -13.98
C SER A 242 -24.65 -19.82 -14.14
N LEU A 243 -25.48 -20.14 -13.14
CA LEU A 243 -26.47 -21.20 -13.22
C LEU A 243 -27.61 -20.89 -14.19
N VAL A 244 -28.07 -19.63 -14.21
CA VAL A 244 -29.15 -19.19 -15.12
C VAL A 244 -28.66 -19.18 -16.57
N VAL A 245 -27.46 -18.68 -16.84
CA VAL A 245 -26.85 -18.69 -18.18
C VAL A 245 -26.57 -20.13 -18.63
N GLY A 246 -26.04 -20.99 -17.76
CA GLY A 246 -25.81 -22.40 -18.06
C GLY A 246 -27.08 -23.19 -18.29
N THR A 247 -28.20 -22.83 -17.64
CA THR A 247 -29.52 -23.48 -17.84
C THR A 247 -30.19 -22.92 -19.10
N GLY A 248 -30.03 -21.65 -19.43
CA GLY A 248 -30.55 -21.03 -20.66
C GLY A 248 -29.96 -21.68 -21.91
N HIS A 249 -28.65 -21.91 -21.92
CA HIS A 249 -27.98 -22.57 -23.05
C HIS A 249 -28.42 -24.05 -23.24
N ARG A 250 -28.88 -24.69 -22.17
CA ARG A 250 -29.36 -26.08 -22.21
C ARG A 250 -30.83 -26.17 -22.66
N LEU A 251 -31.60 -25.08 -22.55
CA LEU A 251 -33.01 -25.04 -23.00
C LEU A 251 -33.09 -24.76 -24.51
N ASP A 252 -32.11 -24.10 -25.10
CA ASP A 252 -32.04 -23.86 -26.56
C ASP A 252 -31.64 -25.12 -27.34
N GLU A 253 -31.06 -26.13 -26.71
CA GLU A 253 -30.72 -27.44 -27.32
C GLU A 253 -31.87 -28.47 -27.29
N ILE A 254 -32.99 -28.18 -26.61
CA ILE A 254 -34.15 -29.08 -26.60
C ILE A 254 -35.05 -28.71 -27.78
N GLU A 255 -34.73 -29.26 -28.96
CA GLU A 255 -35.65 -29.28 -30.09
C GLU A 255 -36.99 -29.89 -29.70
N LEU A 256 -38.06 -29.11 -29.73
CA LEU A 256 -39.42 -29.58 -29.55
C LEU A 256 -39.77 -30.52 -30.72
N PRO A 257 -40.20 -31.76 -30.49
CA PRO A 257 -40.63 -32.65 -31.55
C PRO A 257 -41.84 -32.05 -32.23
N HIS A 258 -41.74 -31.86 -33.54
CA HIS A 258 -42.83 -31.45 -34.42
C HIS A 258 -44.04 -32.35 -34.21
N ARG A 259 -45.16 -31.77 -33.72
CA ARG A 259 -46.49 -32.37 -33.77
C ARG A 259 -46.88 -32.52 -35.27
N ARG A 260 -47.06 -33.77 -35.70
CA ARG A 260 -47.91 -34.05 -36.81
C ARG A 260 -49.36 -34.23 -36.37
#